data_c6b1183486f939957658f4534d9d2929
#
_entry.id   c6b1183486f939957658f4534d9d2929
#
_cell.length_a   1.000
_cell.length_b   1.000
_cell.length_c   1.000
_cell.angle_alpha   90.00
_cell.angle_beta   90.00
_cell.angle_gamma   90.00
#
_symmetry.space_group_name_H-M   'P 1'
#
loop_
_entity.id
_entity.type
_entity.pdbx_description
1 polymer ?
#
loop_
_entity_poly.entity_id
_entity_poly.type
_entity_poly.pdbx_seq_one_letter_code
_entity_poly.pdbx_strand_id
1 'polypeptide(L)'
;MLEQFVDRHIGPSEEEMRQMLDTIGVKSVDELIGQVMPQSIRLHKPLALDEPMTEAQFAAHIRSLADRNQTLRSFIGMGYYPNSMPAAIIRNVFENPSWYTSYTPYQAEISQGRLEALLNFQTMVVSLTGMEIANCSLLDEATATAEAMLMMYALRTREQQKEGVNVLFVDSNIFPQTLDDMSLRWGSPCGL
;
A
#
# COMPACT_ATOMS: atom_id res chain seq x y z
N MET A 1 -17.27 -19.63 28.52
CA MET A 1 -16.79 -18.29 28.17
C MET A 1 -16.43 -18.32 26.70
N LEU A 2 -16.99 -17.46 25.87
CA LEU A 2 -16.53 -17.35 24.49
C LEU A 2 -15.14 -16.71 24.56
N GLU A 3 -14.14 -17.37 24.03
CA GLU A 3 -12.77 -16.85 23.93
C GLU A 3 -12.78 -15.57 23.10
N GLN A 4 -12.32 -14.47 23.68
CA GLN A 4 -12.23 -13.21 22.97
C GLN A 4 -10.94 -13.17 22.16
N PHE A 5 -11.01 -12.63 20.96
CA PHE A 5 -9.86 -12.49 20.07
C PHE A 5 -8.72 -11.67 20.72
N VAL A 6 -9.10 -10.72 21.56
CA VAL A 6 -8.18 -9.89 22.33
C VAL A 6 -7.24 -10.71 23.21
N ASP A 7 -7.70 -11.79 23.82
CA ASP A 7 -6.90 -12.62 24.73
C ASP A 7 -5.74 -13.35 24.02
N ARG A 8 -5.76 -13.42 22.70
CA ARG A 8 -4.74 -14.07 21.87
C ARG A 8 -3.78 -13.10 21.18
N HIS A 9 -4.08 -11.81 21.16
CA HIS A 9 -3.38 -10.84 20.31
C HIS A 9 -2.90 -9.61 21.04
N ILE A 10 -3.22 -9.46 22.30
CA ILE A 10 -2.79 -8.32 23.09
C ILE A 10 -1.53 -8.66 23.87
N GLY A 11 -0.72 -7.64 24.03
CA GLY A 11 0.55 -7.69 24.71
C GLY A 11 0.44 -7.96 26.21
N PRO A 12 0.91 -7.08 27.08
CA PRO A 12 1.02 -7.36 28.51
C PRO A 12 -0.34 -7.56 29.18
N SER A 13 -0.40 -8.46 30.16
CA SER A 13 -1.49 -8.58 31.12
C SER A 13 -1.55 -7.34 32.01
N GLU A 14 -2.65 -7.17 32.76
CA GLU A 14 -2.77 -6.05 33.70
C GLU A 14 -1.68 -6.02 34.76
N GLU A 15 -1.22 -7.19 35.20
CA GLU A 15 -0.12 -7.30 36.17
C GLU A 15 1.21 -6.88 35.55
N GLU A 16 1.52 -7.35 34.36
CA GLU A 16 2.73 -6.96 33.62
C GLU A 16 2.70 -5.46 33.28
N MET A 17 1.55 -4.93 32.89
CA MET A 17 1.37 -3.48 32.65
C MET A 17 1.68 -2.68 33.90
N ARG A 18 1.23 -3.13 35.07
CA ARG A 18 1.50 -2.48 36.35
C ARG A 18 2.99 -2.45 36.66
N GLN A 19 3.68 -3.59 36.47
CA GLN A 19 5.12 -3.68 36.67
C GLN A 19 5.90 -2.76 35.69
N MET A 20 5.44 -2.65 34.43
CA MET A 20 6.03 -1.75 33.45
C MET A 20 5.84 -0.27 33.87
N LEU A 21 4.66 0.11 34.31
CA LEU A 21 4.36 1.47 34.76
C LEU A 21 5.17 1.83 36.02
N ASP A 22 5.30 0.92 36.96
CA ASP A 22 6.13 1.08 38.15
C ASP A 22 7.62 1.28 37.79
N THR A 23 8.11 0.52 36.80
CA THR A 23 9.49 0.67 36.30
C THR A 23 9.72 2.02 35.64
N ILE A 24 8.74 2.54 34.91
CA ILE A 24 8.77 3.86 34.26
C ILE A 24 8.60 4.98 35.30
N GLY A 25 7.96 4.70 36.44
CA GLY A 25 7.70 5.66 37.50
C GLY A 25 6.42 6.48 37.30
N VAL A 26 5.42 5.91 36.64
CA VAL A 26 4.11 6.52 36.42
C VAL A 26 3.00 5.62 36.95
N LYS A 27 1.85 6.23 37.33
CA LYS A 27 0.75 5.49 37.95
C LYS A 27 -0.24 4.88 36.96
N SER A 28 -0.27 5.37 35.73
CA SER A 28 -1.21 4.92 34.71
C SER A 28 -0.70 5.21 33.30
N VAL A 29 -1.27 4.50 32.33
CA VAL A 29 -1.02 4.77 30.89
C VAL A 29 -1.44 6.18 30.51
N ASP A 30 -2.53 6.70 31.08
CA ASP A 30 -2.98 8.08 30.83
C ASP A 30 -1.99 9.13 31.33
N GLU A 31 -1.36 8.89 32.50
CA GLU A 31 -0.29 9.74 32.99
C GLU A 31 0.91 9.71 32.05
N LEU A 32 1.33 8.53 31.61
CA LEU A 32 2.42 8.36 30.64
C LEU A 32 2.12 9.11 29.34
N ILE A 33 0.94 8.91 28.77
CA ILE A 33 0.50 9.62 27.57
C ILE A 33 0.52 11.14 27.80
N GLY A 34 0.06 11.60 28.98
CA GLY A 34 0.07 13.02 29.31
C GLY A 34 1.45 13.65 29.39
N GLN A 35 2.48 12.87 29.75
CA GLN A 35 3.88 13.32 29.80
C GLN A 35 4.56 13.29 28.43
N VAL A 36 4.19 12.35 27.54
CA VAL A 36 4.88 12.10 26.29
C VAL A 36 4.22 12.78 25.09
N MET A 37 2.87 12.83 25.07
CA MET A 37 2.13 13.32 23.92
C MET A 37 1.80 14.81 24.05
N PRO A 38 2.14 15.65 23.04
CA PRO A 38 1.70 17.04 23.01
C PRO A 38 0.18 17.15 23.08
N GLN A 39 -0.32 18.08 23.89
CA GLN A 39 -1.76 18.28 24.07
C GLN A 39 -2.50 18.60 22.77
N SER A 40 -1.83 19.25 21.81
CA SER A 40 -2.40 19.64 20.52
C SER A 40 -2.79 18.46 19.61
N ILE A 41 -2.21 17.29 19.84
CA ILE A 41 -2.48 16.07 19.02
C ILE A 41 -3.17 14.97 19.84
N ARG A 42 -3.42 15.20 21.11
CA ARG A 42 -4.06 14.21 21.98
C ARG A 42 -5.56 14.14 21.73
N LEU A 43 -6.05 12.94 21.47
CA LEU A 43 -7.49 12.68 21.44
C LEU A 43 -8.05 12.70 22.88
N HIS A 44 -9.07 13.54 23.10
CA HIS A 44 -9.72 13.66 24.41
C HIS A 44 -10.96 12.77 24.55
N LYS A 45 -11.37 12.12 23.48
CA LYS A 45 -12.50 11.18 23.48
C LYS A 45 -12.03 9.84 22.92
N PRO A 46 -12.51 8.73 23.46
CA PRO A 46 -12.27 7.42 22.86
C PRO A 46 -12.86 7.37 21.46
N LEU A 47 -12.32 6.51 20.61
CA LEU A 47 -12.87 6.26 19.27
C LEU A 47 -14.30 5.71 19.40
N ALA A 48 -15.20 6.18 18.57
CA ALA A 48 -16.55 5.65 18.46
C ALA A 48 -16.50 4.37 17.61
N LEU A 49 -16.19 3.26 18.24
CA LEU A 49 -16.14 1.94 17.63
C LEU A 49 -17.36 1.14 18.10
N ASP A 50 -17.80 0.24 17.23
CA ASP A 50 -18.81 -0.76 17.60
C ASP A 50 -18.23 -1.76 18.62
N GLU A 51 -19.13 -2.49 19.29
CA GLU A 51 -18.73 -3.56 20.18
C GLU A 51 -17.92 -4.65 19.48
N PRO A 52 -16.93 -5.25 20.14
CA PRO A 52 -16.08 -6.26 19.53
C PRO A 52 -16.88 -7.51 19.14
N MET A 53 -16.56 -8.05 17.98
CA MET A 53 -17.16 -9.29 17.49
C MET A 53 -16.29 -10.49 17.87
N THR A 54 -16.90 -11.63 18.12
CA THR A 54 -16.20 -12.91 18.12
C THR A 54 -15.76 -13.25 16.68
N GLU A 55 -14.79 -14.12 16.53
CA GLU A 55 -14.30 -14.56 15.22
C GLU A 55 -15.42 -15.13 14.33
N ALA A 56 -16.34 -15.90 14.92
CA ALA A 56 -17.50 -16.44 14.20
C ALA A 56 -18.48 -15.33 13.75
N GLN A 57 -18.73 -14.35 14.60
CA GLN A 57 -19.56 -13.19 14.25
C GLN A 57 -18.92 -12.35 13.15
N PHE A 58 -17.61 -12.12 13.25
CA PHE A 58 -16.86 -11.38 12.23
C PHE A 58 -16.91 -12.11 10.87
N ALA A 59 -16.67 -13.42 10.85
CA ALA A 59 -16.74 -14.21 9.63
C ALA A 59 -18.15 -14.17 8.99
N ALA A 60 -19.20 -14.25 9.80
CA ALA A 60 -20.59 -14.13 9.33
C ALA A 60 -20.87 -12.71 8.80
N HIS A 61 -20.39 -11.69 9.49
CA HIS A 61 -20.53 -10.29 9.08
C HIS A 61 -19.84 -10.04 7.73
N ILE A 62 -18.58 -10.44 7.57
CA ILE A 62 -17.85 -10.29 6.30
C ILE A 62 -18.54 -11.04 5.16
N ARG A 63 -19.06 -12.25 5.42
CA ARG A 63 -19.84 -12.98 4.42
C ARG A 63 -21.09 -12.21 4.00
N SER A 64 -21.81 -11.63 4.95
CA SER A 64 -23.01 -10.83 4.67
C SER A 64 -22.69 -9.58 3.83
N LEU A 65 -21.51 -8.98 4.01
CA LEU A 65 -21.04 -7.88 3.17
C LEU A 65 -20.66 -8.38 1.76
N ALA A 66 -19.98 -9.50 1.67
CA ALA A 66 -19.60 -10.11 0.39
C ALA A 66 -20.83 -10.48 -0.45
N ASP A 67 -21.88 -11.01 0.18
CA ASP A 67 -23.14 -11.40 -0.49
C ASP A 67 -23.92 -10.19 -1.08
N ARG A 68 -23.59 -8.99 -0.66
CA ARG A 68 -24.15 -7.74 -1.23
C ARG A 68 -23.49 -7.32 -2.54
N ASN A 69 -22.34 -7.87 -2.87
CA ASN A 69 -21.68 -7.61 -4.14
C ASN A 69 -22.41 -8.32 -5.27
N GLN A 70 -22.56 -7.63 -6.37
CA GLN A 70 -23.18 -8.16 -7.57
C GLN A 70 -22.16 -8.29 -8.69
N THR A 71 -22.07 -9.46 -9.29
CA THR A 71 -21.23 -9.67 -10.48
C THR A 71 -21.95 -9.15 -11.70
N LEU A 72 -21.66 -7.93 -12.07
CA LEU A 72 -22.23 -7.25 -13.22
C LEU A 72 -21.27 -7.33 -14.42
N ARG A 73 -21.85 -7.23 -15.64
CA ARG A 73 -21.03 -7.05 -16.84
C ARG A 73 -20.51 -5.61 -16.85
N SER A 74 -19.17 -5.44 -16.81
CA SER A 74 -18.55 -4.13 -16.84
C SER A 74 -18.49 -3.57 -18.26
N PHE A 75 -18.83 -2.30 -18.42
CA PHE A 75 -18.69 -1.51 -19.63
C PHE A 75 -17.91 -0.21 -19.38
N ILE A 76 -17.16 -0.16 -18.29
CA ILE A 76 -16.39 1.04 -17.90
C ILE A 76 -15.33 1.37 -18.96
N GLY A 77 -14.69 0.35 -19.56
CA GLY A 77 -13.55 0.57 -20.45
C GLY A 77 -12.35 1.14 -19.73
N MET A 78 -11.61 2.07 -20.35
CA MET A 78 -10.50 2.83 -19.72
C MET A 78 -9.41 1.93 -19.11
N GLY A 79 -9.13 0.77 -19.70
CA GLY A 79 -8.16 -0.20 -19.17
C GLY A 79 -8.73 -1.20 -18.15
N TYR A 80 -9.95 -1.03 -17.67
CA TYR A 80 -10.59 -1.92 -16.70
C TYR A 80 -11.37 -3.05 -17.40
N TYR A 81 -10.64 -4.04 -17.89
CA TYR A 81 -11.22 -5.20 -18.56
C TYR A 81 -11.06 -6.45 -17.69
N PRO A 82 -12.06 -7.34 -17.68
CA PRO A 82 -11.94 -8.61 -16.97
C PRO A 82 -10.88 -9.50 -17.61
N ASN A 83 -10.15 -10.22 -16.76
CA ASN A 83 -9.14 -11.21 -17.16
C ASN A 83 -9.57 -12.61 -16.69
N SER A 84 -9.16 -13.61 -17.44
CA SER A 84 -9.30 -15.01 -17.02
C SER A 84 -8.08 -15.42 -16.20
N MET A 85 -8.31 -15.71 -14.90
CA MET A 85 -7.26 -16.17 -14.02
C MET A 85 -7.26 -17.70 -13.98
N PRO A 86 -6.16 -18.37 -14.34
CA PRO A 86 -6.04 -19.82 -14.19
C PRO A 86 -6.16 -20.26 -12.73
N ALA A 87 -6.95 -21.30 -12.46
CA ALA A 87 -7.20 -21.79 -11.11
C ALA A 87 -5.90 -22.22 -10.39
N ALA A 88 -4.93 -22.74 -11.12
CA ALA A 88 -3.62 -23.08 -10.56
C ALA A 88 -2.87 -21.86 -10.01
N ILE A 89 -2.97 -20.69 -10.66
CA ILE A 89 -2.36 -19.44 -10.18
C ILE A 89 -3.08 -18.96 -8.93
N ILE A 90 -4.43 -19.00 -8.92
CA ILE A 90 -5.21 -18.62 -7.73
C ILE A 90 -4.74 -19.43 -6.53
N ARG A 91 -4.73 -20.77 -6.66
CA ARG A 91 -4.36 -21.67 -5.57
C ARG A 91 -2.90 -21.53 -5.13
N ASN A 92 -1.97 -21.50 -6.07
CA ASN A 92 -0.54 -21.62 -5.75
C ASN A 92 0.13 -20.27 -5.45
N VAL A 93 -0.46 -19.17 -5.85
CA VAL A 93 0.07 -17.82 -5.64
C VAL A 93 -0.83 -17.02 -4.71
N PHE A 94 -2.09 -16.78 -5.07
CA PHE A 94 -2.97 -15.89 -4.31
C PHE A 94 -3.42 -16.48 -2.97
N GLU A 95 -3.58 -17.79 -2.84
CA GLU A 95 -3.92 -18.47 -1.59
C GLU A 95 -2.69 -18.88 -0.75
N ASN A 96 -1.49 -18.71 -1.28
CA ASN A 96 -0.25 -19.10 -0.60
C ASN A 96 0.29 -17.94 0.25
N PRO A 97 0.35 -18.10 1.60
CA PRO A 97 0.80 -17.04 2.50
C PRO A 97 2.23 -16.57 2.25
N SER A 98 3.09 -17.40 1.66
CA SER A 98 4.44 -17.00 1.28
C SER A 98 4.45 -15.90 0.21
N TRP A 99 3.41 -15.81 -0.61
CA TRP A 99 3.29 -14.80 -1.65
C TRP A 99 2.49 -13.56 -1.21
N TYR A 100 1.39 -13.71 -0.49
CA TYR A 100 0.57 -12.57 -0.10
C TYR A 100 1.01 -11.87 1.19
N THR A 101 2.11 -12.29 1.78
CA THR A 101 2.72 -11.54 2.89
C THR A 101 3.16 -10.17 2.41
N SER A 102 2.67 -9.12 3.06
CA SER A 102 2.88 -7.71 2.66
C SER A 102 4.28 -7.18 3.01
N TYR A 103 5.30 -8.02 3.02
CA TYR A 103 6.65 -7.59 3.36
C TYR A 103 7.36 -6.96 2.15
N THR A 104 7.80 -5.72 2.32
CA THR A 104 8.66 -5.07 1.33
C THR A 104 10.10 -5.55 1.49
N PRO A 105 10.79 -5.96 0.41
CA PRO A 105 12.10 -6.58 0.49
C PRO A 105 13.24 -5.58 0.72
N TYR A 106 13.20 -4.85 1.83
CA TYR A 106 14.27 -3.91 2.20
C TYR A 106 15.58 -4.61 2.60
N GLN A 107 15.48 -5.84 3.12
CA GLN A 107 16.61 -6.66 3.51
C GLN A 107 16.74 -7.82 2.55
N ALA A 108 17.78 -7.79 1.72
CA ALA A 108 18.02 -8.80 0.70
C ALA A 108 18.19 -10.21 1.31
N GLU A 109 18.82 -10.30 2.48
CA GLU A 109 19.09 -11.54 3.18
C GLU A 109 17.84 -12.32 3.55
N ILE A 110 16.74 -11.61 3.85
CA ILE A 110 15.45 -12.20 4.24
C ILE A 110 14.55 -12.42 3.04
N SER A 111 14.77 -11.68 1.95
CA SER A 111 13.85 -11.58 0.82
C SER A 111 14.42 -12.11 -0.50
N GLN A 112 15.39 -13.02 -0.47
CA GLN A 112 16.10 -13.50 -1.66
C GLN A 112 15.16 -14.04 -2.74
N GLY A 113 14.19 -14.88 -2.39
CA GLY A 113 13.22 -15.41 -3.34
C GLY A 113 12.32 -14.34 -3.98
N ARG A 114 11.94 -13.30 -3.23
CA ARG A 114 11.20 -12.16 -3.79
C ARG A 114 12.04 -11.35 -4.76
N LEU A 115 13.29 -11.09 -4.42
CA LEU A 115 14.22 -10.37 -5.30
C LEU A 115 14.47 -11.16 -6.58
N GLU A 116 14.61 -12.47 -6.52
CA GLU A 116 14.71 -13.33 -7.70
C GLU A 116 13.46 -13.23 -8.59
N ALA A 117 12.27 -13.27 -8.00
CA ALA A 117 11.01 -13.10 -8.73
C ALA A 117 10.92 -11.72 -9.41
N LEU A 118 11.36 -10.66 -8.75
CA LEU A 118 11.40 -9.31 -9.31
C LEU A 118 12.39 -9.21 -10.48
N LEU A 119 13.57 -9.82 -10.37
CA LEU A 119 14.54 -9.89 -11.48
C LEU A 119 13.99 -10.65 -12.68
N ASN A 120 13.30 -11.77 -12.45
CA ASN A 120 12.64 -12.52 -13.50
C ASN A 120 11.58 -11.70 -14.21
N PHE A 121 10.79 -10.93 -13.45
CA PHE A 121 9.79 -10.01 -14.00
C PHE A 121 10.44 -8.92 -14.87
N GLN A 122 11.49 -8.26 -14.37
CA GLN A 122 12.24 -7.26 -15.16
C GLN A 122 12.75 -7.82 -16.48
N THR A 123 13.38 -9.01 -16.42
CA THR A 123 13.92 -9.70 -17.61
C THR A 123 12.81 -10.00 -18.61
N MET A 124 11.65 -10.46 -18.14
CA MET A 124 10.51 -10.73 -19.00
C MET A 124 9.99 -9.45 -19.68
N VAL A 125 9.86 -8.36 -18.94
CA VAL A 125 9.40 -7.08 -19.50
C VAL A 125 10.38 -6.56 -20.55
N VAL A 126 11.68 -6.59 -20.27
CA VAL A 126 12.72 -6.24 -21.24
C VAL A 126 12.61 -7.09 -22.53
N SER A 127 12.43 -8.39 -22.37
CA SER A 127 12.29 -9.32 -23.52
C SER A 127 11.03 -9.07 -24.35
N LEU A 128 9.92 -8.69 -23.70
CA LEU A 128 8.65 -8.45 -24.38
C LEU A 128 8.61 -7.08 -25.08
N THR A 129 9.25 -6.07 -24.50
CA THR A 129 9.19 -4.68 -25.00
C THR A 129 10.34 -4.32 -25.91
N GLY A 130 11.47 -5.02 -25.84
CA GLY A 130 12.71 -4.66 -26.52
C GLY A 130 13.42 -3.46 -25.92
N MET A 131 13.02 -2.97 -24.75
CA MET A 131 13.69 -1.92 -24.02
C MET A 131 15.00 -2.44 -23.41
N GLU A 132 16.00 -1.58 -23.25
CA GLU A 132 17.29 -1.96 -22.69
C GLU A 132 17.21 -2.26 -21.19
N ILE A 133 16.35 -1.54 -20.48
CA ILE A 133 16.18 -1.64 -19.02
C ILE A 133 14.70 -1.53 -18.69
N ALA A 134 14.27 -2.27 -17.68
CA ALA A 134 12.98 -2.10 -17.01
C ALA A 134 13.17 -2.07 -15.50
N ASN A 135 12.29 -1.39 -14.78
CA ASN A 135 12.20 -1.54 -13.33
C ASN A 135 11.39 -2.79 -12.94
N CYS A 136 11.34 -3.09 -11.65
CA CYS A 136 10.63 -4.28 -11.18
C CYS A 136 9.11 -4.08 -11.18
N SER A 137 8.64 -2.97 -10.61
CA SER A 137 7.23 -2.69 -10.44
C SER A 137 7.03 -1.30 -9.86
N LEU A 138 5.94 -0.67 -10.22
CA LEU A 138 5.38 0.52 -9.56
C LEU A 138 3.93 0.21 -9.15
N LEU A 139 3.28 1.11 -8.43
CA LEU A 139 1.96 0.88 -7.86
C LEU A 139 0.92 0.56 -8.95
N ASP A 140 0.87 1.40 -9.99
CA ASP A 140 -0.02 1.27 -11.13
C ASP A 140 0.51 2.01 -12.37
N GLU A 141 -0.23 1.98 -13.47
CA GLU A 141 0.12 2.63 -14.72
C GLU A 141 0.25 4.15 -14.58
N ALA A 142 -0.70 4.78 -13.90
CA ALA A 142 -0.72 6.23 -13.74
C ALA A 142 0.50 6.69 -12.94
N THR A 143 0.79 6.02 -11.82
CA THR A 143 2.00 6.27 -11.02
C THR A 143 3.28 6.04 -11.83
N ALA A 144 3.35 4.96 -12.61
CA ALA A 144 4.54 4.66 -13.43
C ALA A 144 4.81 5.78 -14.45
N THR A 145 3.76 6.29 -15.09
CA THR A 145 3.86 7.38 -16.07
C THR A 145 4.27 8.69 -15.39
N ALA A 146 3.71 9.01 -14.24
CA ALA A 146 4.06 10.20 -13.47
C ALA A 146 5.51 10.14 -12.95
N GLU A 147 5.97 8.99 -12.46
CA GLU A 147 7.38 8.79 -12.07
C GLU A 147 8.33 8.93 -13.25
N ALA A 148 7.97 8.40 -14.43
CA ALA A 148 8.76 8.61 -15.65
C ALA A 148 8.84 10.08 -16.04
N MET A 149 7.75 10.83 -15.93
CA MET A 149 7.71 12.28 -16.14
C MET A 149 8.67 13.01 -15.20
N LEU A 150 8.61 12.72 -13.91
CA LEU A 150 9.48 13.33 -12.89
C LEU A 150 10.95 12.99 -13.14
N MET A 151 11.24 11.76 -13.52
CA MET A 151 12.59 11.32 -13.87
C MET A 151 13.12 12.09 -15.10
N MET A 152 12.35 12.21 -16.17
CA MET A 152 12.73 13.01 -17.34
C MET A 152 12.99 14.47 -16.97
N TYR A 153 12.16 15.05 -16.12
CA TYR A 153 12.34 16.40 -15.62
C TYR A 153 13.64 16.56 -14.81
N ALA A 154 13.95 15.59 -13.95
CA ALA A 154 15.17 15.62 -13.13
C ALA A 154 16.46 15.43 -13.94
N LEU A 155 16.40 14.67 -15.04
CA LEU A 155 17.54 14.37 -15.90
C LEU A 155 17.89 15.45 -16.92
N ARG A 156 17.18 16.59 -16.92
CA ARG A 156 17.49 17.72 -17.82
C ARG A 156 18.92 18.20 -17.60
N THR A 157 19.59 18.51 -18.72
CA THR A 157 20.92 19.10 -18.68
C THR A 157 20.90 20.52 -18.05
N ARG A 158 22.06 21.01 -17.67
CA ARG A 158 22.18 22.38 -17.13
C ARG A 158 21.72 23.46 -18.12
N GLU A 159 21.94 23.23 -19.41
CA GLU A 159 21.50 24.12 -20.50
C GLU A 159 19.96 24.10 -20.57
N GLN A 160 19.34 22.93 -20.62
CA GLN A 160 17.88 22.77 -20.65
C GLN A 160 17.21 23.41 -19.41
N GLN A 161 17.83 23.29 -18.23
CA GLN A 161 17.32 23.92 -17.02
C GLN A 161 17.39 25.46 -17.11
N LYS A 162 18.48 26.01 -17.65
CA LYS A 162 18.64 27.46 -17.85
C LYS A 162 17.68 28.01 -18.89
N GLU A 163 17.40 27.27 -19.92
CA GLU A 163 16.46 27.61 -20.99
C GLU A 163 15.00 27.44 -20.57
N GLY A 164 14.76 26.91 -19.37
CA GLY A 164 13.40 26.66 -18.85
C GLY A 164 12.64 25.58 -19.60
N VAL A 165 13.34 24.57 -20.13
CA VAL A 165 12.71 23.44 -20.81
C VAL A 165 11.92 22.62 -19.79
N ASN A 166 10.62 22.87 -19.72
CA ASN A 166 9.69 22.25 -18.75
C ASN A 166 8.36 21.81 -19.39
N VAL A 167 8.38 21.54 -20.69
CA VAL A 167 7.21 21.06 -21.43
C VAL A 167 7.37 19.57 -21.68
N LEU A 168 6.36 18.79 -21.31
CA LEU A 168 6.26 17.37 -21.60
C LEU A 168 5.21 17.14 -22.68
N PHE A 169 5.56 16.38 -23.71
CA PHE A 169 4.60 15.92 -24.70
C PHE A 169 3.95 14.63 -24.20
N VAL A 170 2.61 14.59 -24.21
CA VAL A 170 1.79 13.46 -23.80
C VAL A 170 0.80 13.13 -24.92
N ASP A 171 0.64 11.84 -25.24
CA ASP A 171 -0.37 11.40 -26.22
C ASP A 171 -1.77 11.63 -25.66
N SER A 172 -2.66 12.17 -26.50
CA SER A 172 -4.05 12.43 -26.12
C SER A 172 -4.91 11.17 -25.91
N ASN A 173 -4.40 10.01 -26.30
CA ASN A 173 -5.08 8.73 -26.17
C ASN A 173 -4.72 7.95 -24.89
N ILE A 174 -3.91 8.52 -24.00
CA ILE A 174 -3.67 7.90 -22.68
C ILE A 174 -4.98 7.89 -21.88
N PHE A 175 -5.05 7.01 -20.89
CA PHE A 175 -6.23 6.97 -20.04
C PHE A 175 -6.41 8.27 -19.26
N PRO A 176 -7.64 8.77 -19.09
CA PRO A 176 -7.91 10.02 -18.38
C PRO A 176 -7.32 10.06 -16.98
N GLN A 177 -7.43 8.96 -16.22
CA GLN A 177 -6.88 8.85 -14.87
C GLN A 177 -5.35 8.99 -14.85
N THR A 178 -4.66 8.52 -15.90
CA THR A 178 -3.21 8.67 -16.03
C THR A 178 -2.84 10.12 -16.26
N LEU A 179 -3.58 10.81 -17.11
CA LEU A 179 -3.38 12.24 -17.36
C LEU A 179 -3.66 13.09 -16.10
N ASP A 180 -4.69 12.72 -15.34
CA ASP A 180 -5.04 13.41 -14.09
C ASP A 180 -3.93 13.27 -13.04
N ASP A 181 -3.38 12.07 -12.85
CA ASP A 181 -2.26 11.84 -11.91
C ASP A 181 -1.00 12.60 -12.34
N MET A 182 -0.65 12.56 -13.61
CA MET A 182 0.47 13.35 -14.15
C MET A 182 0.27 14.84 -13.90
N SER A 183 -0.93 15.36 -14.17
CA SER A 183 -1.26 16.77 -14.01
C SER A 183 -1.20 17.20 -12.54
N LEU A 184 -1.69 16.37 -11.65
CA LEU A 184 -1.66 16.60 -10.20
C LEU A 184 -0.22 16.68 -9.69
N ARG A 185 0.63 15.76 -10.11
CA ARG A 185 2.03 15.72 -9.67
C ARG A 185 2.89 16.83 -10.29
N TRP A 186 2.59 17.21 -11.54
CA TRP A 186 3.25 18.33 -12.20
C TRP A 186 2.92 19.67 -11.56
N GLY A 187 1.68 19.86 -11.14
CA GLY A 187 1.18 21.09 -10.49
C GLY A 187 1.36 21.13 -8.98
N SER A 188 1.87 20.09 -8.34
CA SER A 188 2.01 20.04 -6.89
C SER A 188 3.18 20.89 -6.42
N PRO A 189 2.97 21.83 -5.44
CA PRO A 189 4.04 22.69 -4.91
C PRO A 189 5.08 21.94 -4.06
N CYS A 190 4.93 20.65 -3.86
CA CYS A 190 5.88 19.83 -3.12
C CYS A 190 7.02 19.37 -4.02
N GLY A 191 7.89 20.28 -4.36
CA GLY A 191 9.26 19.94 -4.71
C GLY A 191 9.58 19.70 -6.18
N LEU A 192 9.12 20.55 -7.03
CA LEU A 192 9.75 20.73 -8.34
C LEU A 192 10.20 22.16 -8.53
#